data_ff8af54bcf2c605193c0a75a35730a5f
#
_entry.id   ff8af54bcf2c605193c0a75a35730a5f
#
_cell.length_a   1.000
_cell.length_b   1.000
_cell.length_c   1.000
_cell.angle_alpha   90.00
_cell.angle_beta   90.00
_cell.angle_gamma   90.00
#
_symmetry.space_group_name_H-M   'P 1'
#
loop_
_entity.id
_entity.type
_entity.pdbx_description
1 polymer ?
#
loop_
_entity_poly.entity_id
_entity_poly.type
_entity_poly.pdbx_seq_one_letter_code
_entity_poly.pdbx_strand_id
1 'polypeptide(L)'
;MKDFNLLKTCVFCAALVLLFSVSTRAQQADLFKTEGITSELHGANVGKITFMAKPIPIENYRETDFLKTYELKSTGDLNIRVFMGNSLTNYLHRLAPALAPEELLARGNYQFSFFVDNALVYTENLHVGAGLPEAKHTKTVLRAPLMSSTGEDSWGRFMWNRFLLNGGEERLTAGNHLLKIEIRPYLKTTELKIGELIAEGSLPLTVVKPKIDERQIAVRRVAPESGWKVSRAAFDREKIRELNRKIAENLYKEITSIVVIKNGGLLIEEYFNGASRASLHDTRSVGKSFASALMGIAVGEGFIRDENQTLRDFYDLKKFSNYSARKENVTLKSLLTMSSALNGNDDDESSPGNEENMYPTADWVKFALDLPMDDRREVGKTWNYFTAGVVILGDVIDKSVPGGLEKYADRKLFQPLGITRYEWQFTPQKVPSTAGGLRLSALDFAKFGQLYKNGGRWGASQIIPSDWVAKTFSKQIDLPYESGGAYGYLFWNTTFSAGGKSFEAFYATGNGGNKIFVFKDQPLVVVITATAYNRPYAHPQAAKIMEKYILPAVSPK
;
A
#
# COMPACT_ATOMS: atom_id res chain seq x y z
N MET A 1 -3.34 -86.97 -49.47
CA MET A 1 -1.99 -87.14 -49.99
C MET A 1 -1.19 -86.05 -49.23
N LYS A 2 -0.50 -86.51 -48.23
CA LYS A 2 0.95 -86.50 -48.14
C LYS A 2 1.49 -85.09 -47.99
N ASP A 3 2.31 -84.69 -47.09
CA ASP A 3 3.16 -85.33 -46.04
C ASP A 3 3.74 -84.18 -45.26
N PHE A 4 3.82 -84.30 -43.92
CA PHE A 4 5.04 -84.50 -43.11
C PHE A 4 6.21 -83.56 -43.43
N ASN A 5 6.66 -82.69 -42.47
CA ASN A 5 7.70 -82.97 -41.50
C ASN A 5 8.09 -81.70 -40.73
N LEU A 6 8.06 -81.80 -39.46
CA LEU A 6 9.13 -81.87 -38.46
C LEU A 6 9.92 -80.58 -38.22
N LEU A 7 9.69 -80.08 -37.06
CA LEU A 7 10.64 -79.79 -35.93
C LEU A 7 12.01 -79.22 -36.26
N LYS A 8 12.28 -78.05 -35.77
CA LYS A 8 13.45 -77.86 -34.88
C LYS A 8 13.25 -76.61 -34.00
N THR A 9 13.20 -76.85 -32.72
CA THR A 9 13.28 -75.93 -31.60
C THR A 9 14.62 -75.18 -31.60
N CYS A 10 14.59 -73.84 -31.56
CA CYS A 10 15.72 -73.06 -31.08
C CYS A 10 15.19 -72.04 -30.10
N VAL A 11 15.50 -72.36 -28.84
CA VAL A 11 15.34 -71.43 -27.69
C VAL A 11 16.36 -70.31 -27.86
N PHE A 12 15.90 -69.10 -28.19
CA PHE A 12 16.71 -67.91 -28.00
C PHE A 12 16.21 -67.16 -26.77
N CYS A 13 16.97 -67.27 -25.68
CA CYS A 13 16.85 -66.40 -24.54
C CYS A 13 17.17 -64.95 -24.96
N ALA A 14 16.15 -64.15 -25.23
CA ALA A 14 16.33 -62.71 -25.28
C ALA A 14 16.34 -62.15 -23.85
N ALA A 15 17.52 -61.90 -23.32
CA ALA A 15 17.72 -61.15 -22.11
C ALA A 15 17.31 -59.70 -22.39
N LEU A 16 16.13 -59.31 -21.91
CA LEU A 16 15.66 -57.92 -21.92
C LEU A 16 16.46 -57.14 -20.86
N VAL A 17 17.56 -56.50 -21.27
CA VAL A 17 18.27 -55.51 -20.42
C VAL A 17 17.42 -54.25 -20.40
N LEU A 18 16.64 -54.10 -19.37
CA LEU A 18 16.02 -52.83 -18.96
C LEU A 18 17.12 -51.87 -18.56
N LEU A 19 17.60 -51.08 -19.50
CA LEU A 19 18.40 -49.88 -19.22
C LEU A 19 17.46 -48.85 -18.56
N PHE A 20 17.44 -48.88 -17.21
CA PHE A 20 17.05 -47.73 -16.45
C PHE A 20 18.08 -46.63 -16.71
N SER A 21 17.79 -45.74 -17.66
CA SER A 21 18.49 -44.46 -17.77
C SER A 21 18.13 -43.63 -16.55
N VAL A 22 18.86 -43.78 -15.47
CA VAL A 22 18.92 -42.80 -14.40
C VAL A 22 19.55 -41.57 -15.03
N SER A 23 18.71 -40.61 -15.48
CA SER A 23 19.18 -39.28 -15.79
C SER A 23 19.73 -38.65 -14.52
N THR A 24 21.02 -38.86 -14.27
CA THR A 24 21.76 -38.01 -13.34
C THR A 24 21.76 -36.62 -13.97
N ARG A 25 20.77 -35.78 -13.59
CA ARG A 25 20.92 -34.35 -13.79
C ARG A 25 22.25 -33.98 -13.13
N ALA A 26 23.23 -33.61 -13.93
CA ALA A 26 24.47 -33.05 -13.40
C ALA A 26 24.06 -31.89 -12.46
N GLN A 27 24.37 -32.06 -11.18
CA GLN A 27 24.07 -31.06 -10.18
C GLN A 27 24.89 -29.84 -10.55
N GLN A 28 24.23 -28.78 -10.95
CA GLN A 28 24.90 -27.55 -11.37
C GLN A 28 25.74 -27.00 -10.21
N ALA A 29 26.95 -26.54 -10.52
CA ALA A 29 27.86 -25.99 -9.51
C ALA A 29 27.24 -24.73 -8.88
N ASP A 30 27.33 -24.61 -7.58
CA ASP A 30 26.87 -23.43 -6.84
C ASP A 30 27.74 -22.21 -7.20
N LEU A 31 27.08 -21.04 -7.34
CA LEU A 31 27.75 -19.75 -7.61
C LEU A 31 28.53 -19.23 -6.41
N PHE A 32 28.01 -19.48 -5.21
CA PHE A 32 28.60 -18.99 -3.97
C PHE A 32 28.88 -20.13 -3.00
N LYS A 33 30.03 -20.05 -2.35
CA LYS A 33 30.31 -20.88 -1.17
C LYS A 33 29.43 -20.36 -0.03
N THR A 34 28.57 -21.23 0.48
CA THR A 34 27.71 -20.93 1.61
C THR A 34 28.37 -21.18 2.95
N GLU A 35 27.77 -20.78 4.05
CA GLU A 35 28.19 -21.17 5.41
C GLU A 35 27.99 -22.66 5.68
N GLY A 36 27.29 -23.38 4.79
CA GLY A 36 27.02 -24.82 4.91
C GLY A 36 26.09 -25.16 6.08
N ILE A 37 26.25 -26.35 6.63
CA ILE A 37 25.55 -26.81 7.83
C ILE A 37 26.28 -26.27 9.06
N THR A 38 25.67 -25.32 9.77
CA THR A 38 26.35 -24.56 10.84
C THR A 38 26.35 -25.25 12.20
N SER A 39 25.55 -26.32 12.38
CA SER A 39 25.47 -27.09 13.63
C SER A 39 24.78 -28.43 13.39
N GLU A 40 24.90 -29.36 14.36
CA GLU A 40 24.16 -30.65 14.33
C GLU A 40 22.65 -30.41 14.27
N LEU A 41 22.17 -29.43 15.03
CA LEU A 41 20.75 -29.04 15.03
C LEU A 41 20.31 -28.53 13.66
N HIS A 42 21.13 -27.75 12.95
CA HIS A 42 20.89 -27.37 11.57
C HIS A 42 20.79 -28.60 10.67
N GLY A 43 21.77 -29.50 10.73
CA GLY A 43 21.79 -30.72 9.91
C GLY A 43 20.55 -31.59 10.09
N ALA A 44 20.08 -31.76 11.32
CA ALA A 44 18.87 -32.52 11.65
C ALA A 44 17.56 -31.87 11.18
N ASN A 45 17.59 -30.59 10.81
CA ASN A 45 16.40 -29.81 10.46
C ASN A 45 16.43 -29.22 9.04
N VAL A 46 17.42 -29.56 8.20
CA VAL A 46 17.41 -29.09 6.79
C VAL A 46 16.09 -29.46 6.12
N GLY A 47 15.50 -28.51 5.43
CA GLY A 47 14.18 -28.66 4.80
C GLY A 47 13.00 -28.37 5.72
N LYS A 48 13.25 -27.97 6.98
CA LYS A 48 12.19 -27.66 7.95
C LYS A 48 12.10 -26.16 8.26
N ILE A 49 10.88 -25.73 8.54
CA ILE A 49 10.56 -24.47 9.20
C ILE A 49 10.16 -24.79 10.64
N THR A 50 10.86 -24.20 11.60
CA THR A 50 10.53 -24.30 13.02
C THR A 50 10.00 -23.00 13.55
N PHE A 51 9.20 -23.06 14.60
CA PHE A 51 8.52 -21.90 15.19
C PHE A 51 9.04 -21.67 16.61
N MET A 52 9.21 -20.41 16.98
CA MET A 52 9.73 -20.00 18.29
C MET A 52 8.97 -18.80 18.84
N ALA A 53 8.80 -18.75 20.16
CA ALA A 53 8.16 -17.62 20.84
C ALA A 53 9.10 -16.40 21.02
N LYS A 54 10.41 -16.56 20.79
CA LYS A 54 11.40 -15.48 21.01
C LYS A 54 12.40 -15.43 19.85
N PRO A 55 12.97 -14.26 19.54
CA PRO A 55 13.99 -14.08 18.52
C PRO A 55 15.37 -14.51 19.04
N ILE A 56 15.56 -15.81 19.37
CA ILE A 56 16.80 -16.33 19.91
C ILE A 56 17.88 -16.32 18.81
N PRO A 57 19.11 -15.83 19.06
CA PRO A 57 20.24 -15.95 18.14
C PRO A 57 20.52 -17.39 17.76
N ILE A 58 21.03 -17.62 16.54
CA ILE A 58 21.20 -18.97 15.99
C ILE A 58 22.16 -19.82 16.84
N GLU A 59 23.14 -19.18 17.46
CA GLU A 59 24.16 -19.83 18.27
C GLU A 59 23.62 -20.33 19.62
N ASN A 60 22.49 -19.77 20.06
CA ASN A 60 21.99 -19.93 21.43
C ASN A 60 20.70 -20.74 21.52
N TYR A 61 20.04 -21.06 20.39
CA TYR A 61 18.78 -21.82 20.45
C TYR A 61 19.00 -23.34 20.47
N ARG A 62 18.04 -24.02 21.05
CA ARG A 62 18.02 -25.46 21.24
C ARG A 62 16.73 -26.03 20.69
N GLU A 63 16.67 -27.36 20.51
CA GLU A 63 15.43 -28.02 20.07
C GLU A 63 14.26 -27.77 21.03
N THR A 64 14.54 -27.58 22.32
CA THR A 64 13.55 -27.24 23.35
C THR A 64 12.89 -25.85 23.16
N ASP A 65 13.49 -24.98 22.35
CA ASP A 65 12.92 -23.66 22.02
C ASP A 65 11.91 -23.75 20.87
N PHE A 66 11.82 -24.90 20.20
CA PHE A 66 10.86 -25.12 19.13
C PHE A 66 9.45 -25.34 19.68
N LEU A 67 8.52 -24.51 19.22
CA LEU A 67 7.13 -24.62 19.60
C LEU A 67 6.50 -25.88 18.99
N LYS A 68 5.86 -26.68 19.82
CA LYS A 68 5.01 -27.82 19.40
C LYS A 68 3.55 -27.41 19.21
N THR A 69 3.13 -26.36 19.92
CA THR A 69 1.81 -25.73 19.84
C THR A 69 1.97 -24.24 20.15
N TYR A 70 1.02 -23.41 19.74
CA TYR A 70 1.04 -21.99 20.05
C TYR A 70 -0.37 -21.45 20.29
N GLU A 71 -0.54 -20.67 21.36
CA GLU A 71 -1.76 -19.91 21.61
C GLU A 71 -1.68 -18.59 20.85
N LEU A 72 -2.39 -18.51 19.71
CA LEU A 72 -2.42 -17.34 18.86
C LEU A 72 -3.41 -16.31 19.39
N LYS A 73 -2.88 -15.18 19.82
CA LYS A 73 -3.63 -13.98 20.25
C LYS A 73 -3.33 -12.82 19.31
N SER A 74 -4.07 -11.73 19.45
CA SER A 74 -3.82 -10.47 18.71
C SER A 74 -2.47 -9.82 19.07
N THR A 75 -1.90 -10.16 20.21
CA THR A 75 -0.59 -9.73 20.70
C THR A 75 0.26 -10.94 21.04
N GLY A 76 1.57 -10.83 20.85
CA GLY A 76 2.52 -11.91 21.16
C GLY A 76 3.70 -11.91 20.21
N ASP A 77 4.57 -12.88 20.40
CA ASP A 77 5.76 -13.07 19.57
C ASP A 77 5.71 -14.44 18.91
N LEU A 78 5.86 -14.46 17.60
CA LEU A 78 5.98 -15.69 16.82
C LEU A 78 7.04 -15.49 15.75
N ASN A 79 8.07 -16.30 15.81
CA ASN A 79 9.19 -16.29 14.89
C ASN A 79 9.29 -17.61 14.15
N ILE A 80 9.70 -17.56 12.88
CA ILE A 80 10.11 -18.74 12.13
C ILE A 80 11.62 -18.80 11.99
N ARG A 81 12.14 -20.02 11.97
CA ARG A 81 13.49 -20.35 11.57
C ARG A 81 13.42 -21.36 10.44
N VAL A 82 14.04 -21.01 9.31
CA VAL A 82 14.06 -21.87 8.12
C VAL A 82 15.47 -22.45 8.01
N PHE A 83 15.59 -23.77 8.00
CA PHE A 83 16.83 -24.47 7.82
C PHE A 83 16.97 -24.94 6.38
N MET A 84 17.94 -24.39 5.68
CA MET A 84 18.15 -24.62 4.25
C MET A 84 19.43 -25.40 4.00
N GLY A 85 19.45 -26.20 2.94
CA GLY A 85 20.67 -26.89 2.50
C GLY A 85 21.59 -26.03 1.64
N ASN A 86 21.10 -24.86 1.18
CA ASN A 86 21.86 -23.95 0.32
C ASN A 86 21.38 -22.49 0.50
N SER A 87 22.08 -21.54 -0.11
CA SER A 87 21.69 -20.13 -0.11
C SER A 87 20.61 -19.84 -1.15
N LEU A 88 19.89 -18.70 -0.96
CA LEU A 88 18.89 -18.26 -1.92
C LEU A 88 19.47 -18.09 -3.32
N THR A 89 20.62 -17.44 -3.45
CA THR A 89 21.23 -17.17 -4.76
C THR A 89 21.55 -18.47 -5.50
N ASN A 90 22.03 -19.48 -4.80
CA ASN A 90 22.28 -20.80 -5.40
C ASN A 90 20.98 -21.49 -5.83
N TYR A 91 19.89 -21.36 -5.05
CA TYR A 91 18.57 -21.85 -5.48
C TYR A 91 18.04 -21.11 -6.71
N LEU A 92 18.21 -19.78 -6.78
CA LEU A 92 17.82 -18.97 -7.94
C LEU A 92 18.65 -19.30 -9.19
N HIS A 93 19.95 -19.55 -9.01
CA HIS A 93 20.84 -19.96 -10.10
C HIS A 93 20.38 -21.25 -10.78
N ARG A 94 19.83 -22.20 -10.03
CA ARG A 94 19.26 -23.43 -10.60
C ARG A 94 18.06 -23.16 -11.48
N LEU A 95 17.32 -22.06 -11.28
CA LEU A 95 16.17 -21.65 -12.11
C LEU A 95 16.60 -20.93 -13.40
N ALA A 96 17.73 -20.22 -13.36
CA ALA A 96 18.25 -19.46 -14.49
C ALA A 96 19.78 -19.39 -14.49
N PRO A 97 20.46 -20.47 -14.93
CA PRO A 97 21.91 -20.60 -14.86
C PRO A 97 22.71 -19.57 -15.66
N ALA A 98 22.07 -18.94 -16.64
CA ALA A 98 22.71 -17.94 -17.50
C ALA A 98 22.73 -16.52 -16.90
N LEU A 99 22.01 -16.28 -15.80
CA LEU A 99 21.94 -14.94 -15.19
C LEU A 99 23.05 -14.72 -14.18
N ALA A 100 23.58 -13.49 -14.15
CA ALA A 100 24.53 -13.06 -13.14
C ALA A 100 23.86 -12.97 -11.74
N PRO A 101 24.62 -13.09 -10.64
CA PRO A 101 24.07 -13.05 -9.28
C PRO A 101 23.22 -11.81 -8.97
N GLU A 102 23.66 -10.64 -9.42
CA GLU A 102 22.96 -9.37 -9.25
C GLU A 102 21.62 -9.37 -9.99
N GLU A 103 21.57 -9.95 -11.19
CA GLU A 103 20.32 -10.08 -11.95
C GLU A 103 19.36 -11.09 -11.30
N LEU A 104 19.87 -12.17 -10.74
CA LEU A 104 19.08 -13.14 -9.98
C LEU A 104 18.42 -12.47 -8.78
N LEU A 105 19.17 -11.70 -7.98
CA LEU A 105 18.64 -11.00 -6.80
C LEU A 105 17.76 -9.79 -7.16
N ALA A 106 17.98 -9.16 -8.30
CA ALA A 106 17.11 -8.07 -8.78
C ALA A 106 15.72 -8.57 -9.24
N ARG A 107 15.58 -9.87 -9.53
CA ARG A 107 14.37 -10.46 -10.11
C ARG A 107 13.76 -11.60 -9.28
N GLY A 108 14.44 -12.06 -8.22
CA GLY A 108 14.03 -13.22 -7.44
C GLY A 108 14.23 -13.08 -5.94
N ASN A 109 13.42 -13.81 -5.18
CA ASN A 109 13.51 -13.94 -3.74
C ASN A 109 12.77 -15.21 -3.30
N TYR A 110 12.38 -15.29 -2.03
CA TYR A 110 11.55 -16.37 -1.50
C TYR A 110 10.07 -16.14 -1.81
N GLN A 111 9.38 -17.21 -2.18
CA GLN A 111 7.93 -17.31 -2.16
C GLN A 111 7.49 -18.05 -0.90
N PHE A 112 6.59 -17.46 -0.14
CA PHE A 112 5.95 -18.07 1.04
C PHE A 112 4.52 -18.47 0.71
N SER A 113 4.12 -19.70 1.06
CA SER A 113 2.73 -20.15 0.96
C SER A 113 2.22 -20.51 2.35
N PHE A 114 1.09 -19.93 2.71
CA PHE A 114 0.43 -20.12 4.00
C PHE A 114 -0.81 -20.99 3.84
N PHE A 115 -0.86 -22.06 4.61
CA PHE A 115 -2.00 -22.97 4.66
C PHE A 115 -2.61 -22.95 6.06
N VAL A 116 -3.93 -23.01 6.14
CA VAL A 116 -4.68 -23.23 7.38
C VAL A 116 -5.53 -24.47 7.17
N ASP A 117 -5.40 -25.45 8.08
CA ASP A 117 -6.08 -26.73 8.02
C ASP A 117 -5.93 -27.41 6.65
N ASN A 118 -4.70 -27.42 6.13
CA ASN A 118 -4.28 -27.95 4.84
C ASN A 118 -4.82 -27.22 3.59
N ALA A 119 -5.62 -26.17 3.74
CA ALA A 119 -6.06 -25.35 2.63
C ALA A 119 -5.08 -24.20 2.38
N LEU A 120 -4.62 -24.02 1.14
CA LEU A 120 -3.84 -22.86 0.75
C LEU A 120 -4.70 -21.60 0.88
N VAL A 121 -4.23 -20.63 1.67
CA VAL A 121 -4.94 -19.38 1.95
C VAL A 121 -4.28 -18.20 1.26
N TYR A 122 -2.95 -18.14 1.30
CA TYR A 122 -2.20 -16.98 0.80
C TYR A 122 -0.83 -17.39 0.29
N THR A 123 -0.42 -16.80 -0.81
CA THR A 123 0.95 -16.92 -1.33
C THR A 123 1.54 -15.54 -1.55
N GLU A 124 2.75 -15.33 -1.09
CA GLU A 124 3.49 -14.10 -1.25
C GLU A 124 4.84 -14.33 -1.89
N ASN A 125 5.11 -13.62 -2.98
CA ASN A 125 6.46 -13.43 -3.50
C ASN A 125 7.09 -12.27 -2.73
N LEU A 126 8.02 -12.57 -1.84
CA LEU A 126 8.69 -11.56 -1.04
C LEU A 126 9.41 -10.57 -1.96
N HIS A 127 9.26 -9.26 -1.71
CA HIS A 127 9.89 -8.23 -2.54
C HIS A 127 11.40 -8.48 -2.69
N VAL A 128 11.93 -8.26 -3.89
CA VAL A 128 13.35 -8.53 -4.20
C VAL A 128 14.32 -7.77 -3.30
N GLY A 129 13.96 -6.57 -2.82
CA GLY A 129 14.73 -5.79 -1.86
C GLY A 129 14.71 -6.31 -0.43
N ALA A 130 13.83 -7.26 -0.09
CA ALA A 130 13.79 -7.81 1.27
C ALA A 130 14.99 -8.73 1.53
N GLY A 131 15.71 -8.49 2.63
CA GLY A 131 16.93 -9.21 3.03
C GLY A 131 18.19 -8.64 2.37
N LEU A 132 19.30 -8.69 3.13
CA LEU A 132 20.59 -8.20 2.66
C LEU A 132 21.16 -9.11 1.56
N PRO A 133 21.77 -8.57 0.47
CA PRO A 133 22.35 -9.36 -0.61
C PRO A 133 23.39 -10.38 -0.10
N GLU A 134 24.28 -9.96 0.80
CA GLU A 134 25.30 -10.85 1.40
C GLU A 134 24.67 -12.07 2.09
N ALA A 135 23.58 -11.86 2.85
CA ALA A 135 22.86 -12.95 3.49
C ALA A 135 22.21 -13.89 2.47
N LYS A 136 21.70 -13.35 1.35
CA LYS A 136 21.11 -14.15 0.27
C LYS A 136 22.15 -14.99 -0.46
N HIS A 137 23.41 -14.54 -0.52
CA HIS A 137 24.51 -15.30 -1.14
C HIS A 137 25.03 -16.44 -0.27
N THR A 138 25.10 -16.23 1.04
CA THR A 138 25.90 -17.11 1.90
C THR A 138 25.11 -17.87 2.96
N LYS A 139 23.98 -17.28 3.44
CA LYS A 139 23.24 -17.86 4.57
C LYS A 139 22.39 -19.07 4.17
N THR A 140 22.43 -20.07 5.03
CA THR A 140 21.65 -21.31 4.92
C THR A 140 20.62 -21.44 6.03
N VAL A 141 20.51 -20.41 6.88
CA VAL A 141 19.45 -20.28 7.87
C VAL A 141 18.82 -18.90 7.75
N LEU A 142 17.49 -18.87 7.67
CA LEU A 142 16.69 -17.66 7.60
C LEU A 142 15.86 -17.53 8.87
N ARG A 143 15.82 -16.33 9.47
CA ARG A 143 14.91 -15.96 10.56
C ARG A 143 13.94 -14.88 10.10
N ALA A 144 12.66 -15.04 10.46
CA ALA A 144 11.67 -13.99 10.27
C ALA A 144 10.70 -13.93 11.46
N PRO A 145 10.52 -12.78 12.11
CA PRO A 145 9.43 -12.56 13.02
C PRO A 145 8.11 -12.43 12.23
N LEU A 146 7.12 -13.25 12.54
CA LEU A 146 5.75 -13.11 12.03
C LEU A 146 4.94 -12.18 12.92
N MET A 147 5.14 -12.25 14.24
CA MET A 147 4.52 -11.39 15.23
C MET A 147 5.60 -10.88 16.19
N SER A 148 5.44 -9.65 16.68
CA SER A 148 6.33 -9.04 17.67
C SER A 148 5.54 -8.14 18.61
N SER A 149 5.64 -8.40 19.91
CA SER A 149 5.04 -7.60 20.97
C SER A 149 5.70 -6.23 21.14
N THR A 150 6.97 -6.10 20.71
CA THR A 150 7.74 -4.84 20.75
C THR A 150 7.46 -3.95 19.55
N GLY A 151 6.71 -4.42 18.56
CA GLY A 151 6.38 -3.63 17.37
C GLY A 151 7.54 -3.50 16.39
N GLU A 152 8.58 -4.34 16.47
CA GLU A 152 9.71 -4.36 15.54
C GLU A 152 9.23 -4.43 14.09
N ASP A 153 9.64 -3.47 13.27
CA ASP A 153 9.32 -3.46 11.85
C ASP A 153 10.19 -4.47 11.10
N SER A 154 9.54 -5.38 10.40
CA SER A 154 10.22 -6.40 9.61
C SER A 154 9.33 -6.90 8.48
N TRP A 155 9.95 -7.36 7.40
CA TRP A 155 9.24 -7.93 6.26
C TRP A 155 8.38 -9.15 6.66
N GLY A 156 8.77 -9.94 7.65
CA GLY A 156 8.01 -11.09 8.12
C GLY A 156 6.69 -10.68 8.80
N ARG A 157 6.70 -9.61 9.62
CA ARG A 157 5.48 -9.05 10.21
C ARG A 157 4.56 -8.47 9.14
N PHE A 158 5.12 -7.81 8.15
CA PHE A 158 4.33 -7.25 7.05
C PHE A 158 3.69 -8.35 6.21
N MET A 159 4.42 -9.42 5.94
CA MET A 159 3.92 -10.63 5.27
C MET A 159 2.79 -11.28 6.08
N TRP A 160 2.96 -11.45 7.40
CA TRP A 160 1.93 -11.99 8.28
C TRP A 160 0.65 -11.16 8.28
N ASN A 161 0.78 -9.83 8.34
CA ASN A 161 -0.37 -8.93 8.23
C ASN A 161 -1.09 -9.08 6.87
N ARG A 162 -0.34 -9.21 5.76
CA ARG A 162 -0.94 -9.45 4.44
C ARG A 162 -1.63 -10.80 4.37
N PHE A 163 -1.05 -11.84 4.93
CA PHE A 163 -1.72 -13.14 5.07
C PHE A 163 -3.06 -13.01 5.81
N LEU A 164 -3.09 -12.36 6.98
CA LEU A 164 -4.32 -12.15 7.75
C LEU A 164 -5.37 -11.37 6.92
N LEU A 165 -4.98 -10.29 6.27
CA LEU A 165 -5.86 -9.45 5.45
C LEU A 165 -6.37 -10.15 4.17
N ASN A 166 -5.68 -11.19 3.70
CA ASN A 166 -6.00 -11.91 2.47
C ASN A 166 -6.56 -13.33 2.71
N GLY A 167 -7.30 -13.52 3.80
CA GLY A 167 -8.04 -14.75 4.08
C GLY A 167 -7.60 -15.48 5.35
N GLY A 168 -6.41 -15.15 5.88
CA GLY A 168 -5.91 -15.78 7.11
C GLY A 168 -6.81 -15.53 8.31
N GLU A 169 -7.33 -14.30 8.44
CA GLU A 169 -8.23 -13.95 9.54
C GLU A 169 -9.57 -14.69 9.48
N GLU A 170 -10.13 -14.89 8.30
CA GLU A 170 -11.38 -15.63 8.08
C GLU A 170 -11.21 -17.13 8.34
N ARG A 171 -10.00 -17.66 8.11
CA ARG A 171 -9.69 -19.07 8.35
C ARG A 171 -9.29 -19.36 9.79
N LEU A 172 -8.55 -18.44 10.43
CA LEU A 172 -8.12 -18.55 11.82
C LEU A 172 -9.24 -18.05 12.77
N THR A 173 -10.36 -18.76 12.80
CA THR A 173 -11.44 -18.53 13.76
C THR A 173 -11.02 -18.92 15.19
N ALA A 174 -11.83 -18.62 16.21
CA ALA A 174 -11.52 -19.09 17.57
C ALA A 174 -11.56 -20.63 17.62
N GLY A 175 -10.55 -21.26 18.21
CA GLY A 175 -10.43 -22.70 18.31
C GLY A 175 -9.10 -23.24 17.82
N ASN A 176 -9.05 -24.53 17.52
CA ASN A 176 -7.82 -25.21 17.11
C ASN A 176 -7.70 -25.23 15.59
N HIS A 177 -6.49 -24.89 15.11
CA HIS A 177 -6.12 -24.86 13.70
C HIS A 177 -4.72 -25.41 13.49
N LEU A 178 -4.40 -25.83 12.27
CA LEU A 178 -3.03 -26.16 11.85
C LEU A 178 -2.54 -25.10 10.86
N LEU A 179 -1.57 -24.30 11.27
CA LEU A 179 -0.81 -23.43 10.37
C LEU A 179 0.30 -24.24 9.72
N LYS A 180 0.37 -24.24 8.37
CA LYS A 180 1.54 -24.74 7.64
C LYS A 180 2.11 -23.62 6.77
N ILE A 181 3.44 -23.53 6.70
CA ILE A 181 4.16 -22.58 5.83
C ILE A 181 5.11 -23.40 4.95
N GLU A 182 5.09 -23.09 3.65
CA GLU A 182 6.06 -23.58 2.67
C GLU A 182 6.88 -22.42 2.13
N ILE A 183 8.15 -22.69 1.80
CA ILE A 183 9.05 -21.71 1.19
C ILE A 183 9.71 -22.30 -0.07
N ARG A 184 9.69 -21.51 -1.15
CA ARG A 184 10.29 -21.83 -2.45
C ARG A 184 11.09 -20.63 -2.95
N PRO A 185 12.10 -20.81 -3.83
CA PRO A 185 12.66 -19.67 -4.55
C PRO A 185 11.73 -19.31 -5.70
N TYR A 186 11.58 -18.02 -6.00
CA TYR A 186 10.93 -17.55 -7.20
C TYR A 186 11.84 -16.62 -8.00
N LEU A 187 11.69 -16.61 -9.32
CA LEU A 187 12.40 -15.72 -10.22
C LEU A 187 11.43 -15.17 -11.27
N LYS A 188 11.33 -13.84 -11.35
CA LYS A 188 10.51 -13.14 -12.35
C LYS A 188 11.38 -12.75 -13.54
N THR A 189 11.27 -13.50 -14.64
CA THR A 189 11.86 -13.15 -15.93
C THR A 189 10.76 -12.63 -16.86
N THR A 190 10.60 -13.12 -18.07
CA THR A 190 9.38 -12.94 -18.88
C THR A 190 8.19 -13.67 -18.27
N GLU A 191 8.46 -14.75 -17.53
CA GLU A 191 7.48 -15.54 -16.80
C GLU A 191 7.93 -15.69 -15.34
N LEU A 192 6.97 -15.93 -14.45
CA LEU A 192 7.24 -16.25 -13.06
C LEU A 192 7.65 -17.72 -12.96
N LYS A 193 8.89 -17.99 -12.59
CA LYS A 193 9.41 -19.34 -12.32
C LYS A 193 9.41 -19.58 -10.81
N ILE A 194 8.85 -20.71 -10.39
CA ILE A 194 8.86 -21.17 -9.01
C ILE A 194 9.75 -22.41 -8.93
N GLY A 195 10.68 -22.41 -7.99
CA GLY A 195 11.60 -23.53 -7.78
C GLY A 195 11.07 -24.62 -6.85
N GLU A 196 11.94 -25.55 -6.54
CA GLU A 196 11.66 -26.66 -5.64
C GLU A 196 11.36 -26.18 -4.21
N LEU A 197 10.65 -26.99 -3.44
CA LEU A 197 10.42 -26.75 -2.02
C LEU A 197 11.76 -26.70 -1.27
N ILE A 198 12.05 -25.55 -0.66
CA ILE A 198 13.26 -25.36 0.16
C ILE A 198 13.03 -25.91 1.57
N ALA A 199 11.90 -25.56 2.17
CA ALA A 199 11.52 -25.97 3.51
C ALA A 199 10.03 -25.84 3.74
N GLU A 200 9.51 -26.64 4.69
CA GLU A 200 8.14 -26.51 5.20
C GLU A 200 8.09 -26.73 6.71
N GLY A 201 7.04 -26.25 7.34
CA GLY A 201 6.80 -26.48 8.76
C GLY A 201 5.34 -26.26 9.13
N SER A 202 4.89 -27.01 10.13
CA SER A 202 3.52 -26.94 10.64
C SER A 202 3.52 -26.64 12.14
N LEU A 203 2.54 -25.83 12.58
CA LEU A 203 2.37 -25.45 13.97
C LEU A 203 0.87 -25.57 14.34
N PRO A 204 0.49 -26.47 15.25
CA PRO A 204 -0.83 -26.47 15.85
C PRO A 204 -1.06 -25.18 16.62
N LEU A 205 -2.16 -24.50 16.32
CA LEU A 205 -2.57 -23.24 16.94
C LEU A 205 -3.84 -23.44 17.77
N THR A 206 -3.89 -22.79 18.93
CA THR A 206 -5.15 -22.49 19.61
C THR A 206 -5.40 -21.00 19.46
N VAL A 207 -6.35 -20.64 18.59
CA VAL A 207 -6.67 -19.23 18.31
C VAL A 207 -7.61 -18.69 19.39
N VAL A 208 -7.17 -17.64 20.07
CA VAL A 208 -7.94 -16.95 21.10
C VAL A 208 -8.29 -15.55 20.60
N LYS A 209 -9.58 -15.34 20.33
CA LYS A 209 -10.09 -14.02 19.97
C LYS A 209 -10.39 -13.21 21.23
N PRO A 210 -10.10 -11.89 21.24
CA PRO A 210 -10.46 -11.04 22.38
C PRO A 210 -11.98 -11.04 22.60
N LYS A 211 -12.41 -10.99 23.85
CA LYS A 211 -13.81 -10.73 24.16
C LYS A 211 -14.12 -9.27 23.85
N ILE A 212 -14.96 -9.05 22.86
CA ILE A 212 -15.37 -7.72 22.43
C ILE A 212 -16.69 -7.35 23.12
N ASP A 213 -16.75 -6.14 23.71
CA ASP A 213 -18.01 -5.59 24.21
C ASP A 213 -18.93 -5.26 23.03
N GLU A 214 -20.14 -5.82 23.04
CA GLU A 214 -21.14 -5.60 21.98
C GLU A 214 -21.45 -4.12 21.74
N ARG A 215 -21.25 -3.26 22.75
CA ARG A 215 -21.38 -1.79 22.61
C ARG A 215 -20.31 -1.17 21.73
N GLN A 216 -19.11 -1.76 21.69
CA GLN A 216 -18.00 -1.26 20.85
C GLN A 216 -18.21 -1.55 19.38
N ILE A 217 -18.99 -2.58 19.05
CA ILE A 217 -19.26 -3.00 17.66
C ILE A 217 -20.64 -2.58 17.15
N ALA A 218 -21.49 -2.06 18.03
CA ALA A 218 -22.81 -1.58 17.64
C ALA A 218 -22.69 -0.46 16.61
N VAL A 219 -23.39 -0.61 15.47
CA VAL A 219 -23.44 0.42 14.44
C VAL A 219 -24.15 1.65 14.98
N ARG A 220 -23.48 2.78 14.97
CA ARG A 220 -24.00 4.03 15.52
C ARG A 220 -25.19 4.54 14.70
N ARG A 221 -26.09 5.21 15.37
CA ARG A 221 -27.13 5.97 14.70
C ARG A 221 -26.57 7.34 14.36
N VAL A 222 -26.71 7.74 13.09
CA VAL A 222 -26.32 9.09 12.66
C VAL A 222 -27.14 10.10 13.45
N ALA A 223 -26.46 11.01 14.15
CA ALA A 223 -27.12 12.05 14.93
C ALA A 223 -27.53 13.23 14.03
N PRO A 224 -28.72 13.80 14.25
CA PRO A 224 -29.23 14.94 13.46
C PRO A 224 -28.29 16.18 13.51
N GLU A 225 -27.57 16.36 14.62
CA GLU A 225 -26.69 17.51 14.89
C GLU A 225 -25.37 17.45 14.08
N SER A 226 -25.24 16.52 13.15
CA SER A 226 -24.05 16.40 12.30
C SER A 226 -23.86 17.58 11.33
N GLY A 227 -24.88 18.39 11.12
CA GLY A 227 -24.92 19.41 10.06
C GLY A 227 -25.13 18.81 8.66
N TRP A 228 -25.32 17.48 8.58
CA TRP A 228 -25.62 16.75 7.35
C TRP A 228 -27.09 16.33 7.29
N LYS A 229 -27.66 16.34 6.08
CA LYS A 229 -28.90 15.61 5.85
C LYS A 229 -28.64 14.13 6.07
N VAL A 230 -29.45 13.47 6.91
CA VAL A 230 -29.36 12.03 7.12
C VAL A 230 -29.86 11.30 5.87
N SER A 231 -29.06 10.38 5.34
CA SER A 231 -29.47 9.51 4.24
C SER A 231 -30.52 8.50 4.69
N ARG A 232 -31.53 8.28 3.85
CA ARG A 232 -32.52 7.23 4.04
C ARG A 232 -32.22 5.95 3.24
N ALA A 233 -31.06 5.89 2.58
CA ALA A 233 -30.66 4.72 1.82
C ALA A 233 -30.52 3.52 2.76
N ALA A 234 -30.99 2.36 2.31
CA ALA A 234 -30.74 1.12 3.03
C ALA A 234 -29.27 0.71 2.91
N PHE A 235 -28.76 0.06 3.94
CA PHE A 235 -27.45 -0.56 3.94
C PHE A 235 -27.46 -1.80 4.84
N ASP A 236 -26.54 -2.71 4.59
CA ASP A 236 -26.34 -3.91 5.41
C ASP A 236 -25.62 -3.52 6.72
N ARG A 237 -26.40 -3.45 7.81
CA ARG A 237 -25.89 -3.08 9.13
C ARG A 237 -24.98 -4.18 9.71
N GLU A 238 -25.24 -5.44 9.39
CA GLU A 238 -24.41 -6.54 9.90
C GLU A 238 -23.00 -6.51 9.28
N LYS A 239 -22.88 -6.11 8.02
CA LYS A 239 -21.57 -5.87 7.40
C LYS A 239 -20.78 -4.76 8.10
N ILE A 240 -21.43 -3.69 8.50
CA ILE A 240 -20.77 -2.61 9.24
C ILE A 240 -20.44 -3.05 10.67
N ARG A 241 -21.32 -3.80 11.32
CA ARG A 241 -21.06 -4.39 12.63
C ARG A 241 -19.87 -5.37 12.58
N GLU A 242 -19.79 -6.18 11.53
CA GLU A 242 -18.65 -7.06 11.30
C GLU A 242 -17.35 -6.25 11.14
N LEU A 243 -17.36 -5.15 10.37
CA LEU A 243 -16.23 -4.24 10.25
C LEU A 243 -15.81 -3.65 11.61
N ASN A 244 -16.78 -3.14 12.39
CA ASN A 244 -16.53 -2.61 13.72
C ASN A 244 -15.85 -3.66 14.62
N ARG A 245 -16.30 -4.93 14.53
CA ARG A 245 -15.68 -6.05 15.25
C ARG A 245 -14.23 -6.26 14.80
N LYS A 246 -13.94 -6.25 13.49
CA LYS A 246 -12.58 -6.43 12.97
C LYS A 246 -11.63 -5.30 13.38
N ILE A 247 -12.13 -4.09 13.53
CA ILE A 247 -11.36 -2.97 14.08
C ILE A 247 -11.13 -3.19 15.60
N ALA A 248 -12.15 -3.59 16.35
CA ALA A 248 -12.02 -3.87 17.78
C ALA A 248 -11.11 -5.10 18.08
N GLU A 249 -11.06 -6.08 17.19
CA GLU A 249 -10.12 -7.22 17.20
C GLU A 249 -8.69 -6.83 16.78
N ASN A 250 -8.47 -5.56 16.41
CA ASN A 250 -7.19 -5.02 15.94
C ASN A 250 -6.66 -5.66 14.64
N LEU A 251 -7.56 -6.20 13.79
CA LEU A 251 -7.20 -6.60 12.43
C LEU A 251 -6.94 -5.37 11.56
N TYR A 252 -7.88 -4.41 11.58
CA TYR A 252 -7.69 -3.09 10.98
C TYR A 252 -7.20 -2.14 12.07
N LYS A 253 -5.93 -1.74 11.96
CA LYS A 253 -5.21 -1.05 13.03
C LYS A 253 -5.28 0.46 12.86
N GLU A 254 -5.39 1.16 13.98
CA GLU A 254 -5.26 2.63 14.03
C GLU A 254 -6.28 3.38 13.16
N ILE A 255 -7.38 2.72 12.76
CA ILE A 255 -8.52 3.39 12.11
C ILE A 255 -9.19 4.29 13.15
N THR A 256 -9.43 5.56 12.80
CA THR A 256 -10.02 6.55 13.71
C THR A 256 -11.44 6.93 13.33
N SER A 257 -11.79 6.91 12.04
CA SER A 257 -13.19 7.09 11.63
C SER A 257 -13.51 6.44 10.28
N ILE A 258 -14.78 6.16 10.08
CA ILE A 258 -15.37 5.78 8.78
C ILE A 258 -16.64 6.59 8.61
N VAL A 259 -16.69 7.39 7.54
CA VAL A 259 -17.84 8.22 7.17
C VAL A 259 -18.27 7.87 5.75
N VAL A 260 -19.56 7.62 5.57
CA VAL A 260 -20.14 7.30 4.25
C VAL A 260 -21.28 8.25 3.94
N ILE A 261 -21.15 8.94 2.81
CA ILE A 261 -22.19 9.78 2.23
C ILE A 261 -22.82 9.03 1.05
N LYS A 262 -24.11 8.85 1.08
CA LYS A 262 -24.88 8.20 0.01
C LYS A 262 -26.04 9.10 -0.42
N ASN A 263 -26.17 9.37 -1.73
CA ASN A 263 -27.18 10.26 -2.28
C ASN A 263 -27.14 11.68 -1.66
N GLY A 264 -25.94 12.20 -1.39
CA GLY A 264 -25.73 13.50 -0.77
C GLY A 264 -26.12 13.59 0.72
N GLY A 265 -26.43 12.46 1.37
CA GLY A 265 -26.75 12.39 2.80
C GLY A 265 -25.78 11.50 3.58
N LEU A 266 -25.59 11.80 4.85
CA LEU A 266 -24.78 11.02 5.78
C LEU A 266 -25.49 9.71 6.10
N LEU A 267 -24.87 8.59 5.71
CA LEU A 267 -25.42 7.23 5.88
C LEU A 267 -24.77 6.48 7.04
N ILE A 268 -23.45 6.56 7.15
CA ILE A 268 -22.66 5.87 8.17
C ILE A 268 -21.68 6.86 8.78
N GLU A 269 -21.57 6.80 10.12
CA GLU A 269 -20.67 7.66 10.89
C GLU A 269 -20.14 6.87 12.09
N GLU A 270 -18.92 6.32 11.95
CA GLU A 270 -18.28 5.48 12.97
C GLU A 270 -16.95 6.09 13.40
N TYR A 271 -16.65 6.01 14.70
CA TYR A 271 -15.41 6.50 15.31
C TYR A 271 -14.80 5.44 16.19
N PHE A 272 -13.46 5.31 16.14
CA PHE A 272 -12.68 4.26 16.79
C PHE A 272 -11.45 4.86 17.48
N ASN A 273 -10.81 4.06 18.33
CA ASN A 273 -9.51 4.39 18.95
C ASN A 273 -9.49 5.77 19.63
N GLY A 274 -10.55 6.09 20.38
CA GLY A 274 -10.68 7.33 21.12
C GLY A 274 -11.07 8.56 20.28
N ALA A 275 -11.22 8.42 18.96
CA ALA A 275 -11.70 9.50 18.12
C ALA A 275 -13.21 9.73 18.28
N SER A 276 -13.64 10.93 17.92
CA SER A 276 -15.02 11.38 17.97
C SER A 276 -15.30 12.33 16.79
N ARG A 277 -16.56 12.75 16.67
CA ARG A 277 -16.96 13.78 15.69
C ARG A 277 -16.16 15.06 15.82
N ALA A 278 -15.73 15.41 17.03
CA ALA A 278 -14.96 16.62 17.30
C ALA A 278 -13.46 16.46 17.06
N SER A 279 -12.96 15.25 16.80
CA SER A 279 -11.53 15.02 16.56
C SER A 279 -11.09 15.65 15.25
N LEU A 280 -9.97 16.37 15.29
CA LEU A 280 -9.29 16.83 14.09
C LEU A 280 -8.26 15.78 13.66
N HIS A 281 -8.35 15.37 12.40
CA HIS A 281 -7.44 14.41 11.78
C HIS A 281 -6.44 15.16 10.91
N ASP A 282 -5.17 14.76 11.00
CA ASP A 282 -4.13 15.29 10.12
C ASP A 282 -4.38 14.78 8.70
N THR A 283 -4.56 15.68 7.76
CA THR A 283 -4.80 15.32 6.36
C THR A 283 -3.62 14.59 5.75
N ARG A 284 -2.40 14.90 6.21
CA ARG A 284 -1.21 14.53 5.47
C ARG A 284 -1.40 14.87 3.98
N SER A 285 -0.97 14.02 3.08
CA SER A 285 -1.06 14.30 1.64
C SER A 285 -2.49 14.42 1.08
N VAL A 286 -3.56 14.11 1.85
CA VAL A 286 -4.93 14.52 1.45
C VAL A 286 -5.02 16.05 1.30
N GLY A 287 -4.23 16.82 2.07
CA GLY A 287 -4.14 18.27 1.97
C GLY A 287 -3.72 18.77 0.59
N LYS A 288 -2.96 17.99 -0.18
CA LYS A 288 -2.58 18.33 -1.56
C LYS A 288 -3.81 18.51 -2.47
N SER A 289 -4.85 17.68 -2.26
CA SER A 289 -6.10 17.81 -3.03
C SER A 289 -6.86 19.10 -2.71
N PHE A 290 -6.71 19.64 -1.48
CA PHE A 290 -7.23 20.97 -1.15
C PHE A 290 -6.49 22.10 -1.90
N ALA A 291 -5.17 21.95 -2.10
CA ALA A 291 -4.41 22.89 -2.93
C ALA A 291 -4.90 22.87 -4.38
N SER A 292 -5.23 21.69 -4.95
CA SER A 292 -5.86 21.59 -6.27
C SER A 292 -7.19 22.34 -6.34
N ALA A 293 -8.04 22.17 -5.32
CA ALA A 293 -9.32 22.89 -5.27
C ALA A 293 -9.13 24.41 -5.26
N LEU A 294 -8.21 24.91 -4.41
CA LEU A 294 -7.92 26.34 -4.29
C LEU A 294 -7.29 26.91 -5.57
N MET A 295 -6.43 26.16 -6.24
CA MET A 295 -5.92 26.51 -7.57
C MET A 295 -7.06 26.65 -8.58
N GLY A 296 -8.00 25.69 -8.60
CA GLY A 296 -9.16 25.73 -9.48
C GLY A 296 -10.07 26.92 -9.22
N ILE A 297 -10.28 27.29 -7.94
CA ILE A 297 -11.04 28.48 -7.57
C ILE A 297 -10.31 29.75 -8.04
N ALA A 298 -8.99 29.84 -7.82
CA ALA A 298 -8.17 30.98 -8.25
C ALA A 298 -8.16 31.17 -9.77
N VAL A 299 -8.14 30.08 -10.54
CA VAL A 299 -8.28 30.10 -12.00
C VAL A 299 -9.68 30.55 -12.39
N GLY A 300 -10.73 30.01 -11.75
CA GLY A 300 -12.11 30.37 -12.05
C GLY A 300 -12.46 31.84 -11.73
N GLU A 301 -11.76 32.46 -10.77
CA GLU A 301 -11.88 33.87 -10.42
C GLU A 301 -10.93 34.79 -11.20
N GLY A 302 -10.05 34.21 -12.06
CA GLY A 302 -9.14 34.99 -12.91
C GLY A 302 -7.90 35.51 -12.20
N PHE A 303 -7.63 35.13 -10.96
CA PHE A 303 -6.38 35.48 -10.26
C PHE A 303 -5.16 34.71 -10.84
N ILE A 304 -5.40 33.55 -11.37
CA ILE A 304 -4.45 32.74 -12.15
C ILE A 304 -5.12 32.50 -13.51
N ARG A 305 -4.41 32.74 -14.61
CA ARG A 305 -5.01 32.67 -15.95
C ARG A 305 -5.50 31.25 -16.29
N ASP A 306 -4.63 30.27 -16.16
CA ASP A 306 -4.91 28.86 -16.39
C ASP A 306 -3.77 27.98 -15.85
N GLU A 307 -3.99 26.66 -15.86
CA GLU A 307 -3.02 25.67 -15.41
C GLU A 307 -1.79 25.49 -16.32
N ASN A 308 -1.76 26.11 -17.50
CA ASN A 308 -0.61 26.06 -18.42
C ASN A 308 0.38 27.20 -18.19
N GLN A 309 0.08 28.14 -17.30
CA GLN A 309 1.08 29.11 -16.87
C GLN A 309 2.30 28.39 -16.32
N THR A 310 3.46 28.96 -16.56
CA THR A 310 4.76 28.36 -16.25
C THR A 310 5.41 29.03 -15.04
N LEU A 311 6.41 28.37 -14.47
CA LEU A 311 7.12 28.91 -13.29
C LEU A 311 7.72 30.28 -13.55
N ARG A 312 8.16 30.59 -14.78
CA ARG A 312 8.69 31.91 -15.15
C ARG A 312 7.66 33.04 -15.07
N ASP A 313 6.35 32.73 -15.09
CA ASP A 313 5.29 33.73 -14.94
C ASP A 313 5.20 34.22 -13.48
N PHE A 314 5.77 33.47 -12.53
CA PHE A 314 5.66 33.72 -11.08
C PHE A 314 7.03 33.98 -10.41
N TYR A 315 8.13 33.51 -11.02
CA TYR A 315 9.47 33.55 -10.43
C TYR A 315 10.52 34.00 -11.44
N ASP A 316 11.45 34.84 -10.99
CA ASP A 316 12.70 35.06 -11.69
C ASP A 316 13.63 33.86 -11.44
N LEU A 317 13.50 32.83 -12.28
CA LEU A 317 14.17 31.54 -12.10
C LEU A 317 15.71 31.64 -12.15
N LYS A 318 16.25 32.73 -12.70
CA LYS A 318 17.71 32.97 -12.73
C LYS A 318 18.29 33.26 -11.35
N LYS A 319 17.46 33.60 -10.37
CA LYS A 319 17.86 33.81 -8.97
C LYS A 319 18.02 32.52 -8.17
N PHE A 320 17.60 31.37 -8.76
CA PHE A 320 17.66 30.07 -8.11
C PHE A 320 18.81 29.23 -8.67
N SER A 321 19.35 28.32 -7.85
CA SER A 321 20.39 27.39 -8.28
C SER A 321 19.87 26.47 -9.39
N ASN A 322 20.79 25.88 -10.16
CA ASN A 322 20.45 24.94 -11.23
C ASN A 322 19.42 25.48 -12.25
N TYR A 323 19.55 26.80 -12.57
CA TYR A 323 18.75 27.41 -13.64
C TYR A 323 18.93 26.66 -14.96
N SER A 324 17.84 26.47 -15.69
CA SER A 324 17.87 25.99 -17.08
C SER A 324 16.66 26.52 -17.84
N ALA A 325 16.77 26.70 -19.15
CA ALA A 325 15.63 27.06 -20.00
C ALA A 325 14.49 26.02 -19.94
N ARG A 326 14.83 24.75 -19.65
CA ARG A 326 13.87 23.69 -19.47
C ARG A 326 13.01 23.90 -18.21
N LYS A 327 13.60 24.43 -17.13
CA LYS A 327 12.87 24.76 -15.89
C LYS A 327 11.83 25.86 -16.12
N GLU A 328 12.05 26.79 -17.03
CA GLU A 328 11.09 27.83 -17.40
C GLU A 328 9.79 27.26 -18.00
N ASN A 329 9.84 26.06 -18.57
CA ASN A 329 8.68 25.37 -19.18
C ASN A 329 7.90 24.50 -18.22
N VAL A 330 8.27 24.42 -16.95
CA VAL A 330 7.47 23.71 -15.92
C VAL A 330 6.17 24.47 -15.70
N THR A 331 5.05 23.82 -15.97
CA THR A 331 3.70 24.40 -15.87
C THR A 331 3.06 24.09 -14.52
N LEU A 332 2.08 24.88 -14.10
CA LEU A 332 1.23 24.55 -12.96
C LEU A 332 0.55 23.20 -13.16
N LYS A 333 0.13 22.88 -14.40
CA LYS A 333 -0.42 21.57 -14.75
C LYS A 333 0.57 20.45 -14.44
N SER A 334 1.83 20.59 -14.80
CA SER A 334 2.83 19.56 -14.55
C SER A 334 3.11 19.34 -13.05
N LEU A 335 2.95 20.38 -12.22
CA LEU A 335 3.00 20.25 -10.76
C LEU A 335 1.74 19.57 -10.21
N LEU A 336 0.54 19.96 -10.70
CA LEU A 336 -0.75 19.34 -10.33
C LEU A 336 -0.81 17.85 -10.69
N THR A 337 -0.14 17.43 -11.75
CA THR A 337 -0.09 16.04 -12.20
C THR A 337 1.16 15.29 -11.75
N MET A 338 1.98 15.86 -10.85
CA MET A 338 3.22 15.24 -10.37
C MET A 338 4.18 14.84 -11.50
N SER A 339 4.31 15.71 -12.53
CA SER A 339 5.12 15.45 -13.74
C SER A 339 6.02 16.61 -14.13
N SER A 340 6.49 17.37 -13.15
CA SER A 340 7.32 18.57 -13.39
C SER A 340 8.72 18.30 -13.96
N ALA A 341 9.20 17.07 -13.84
CA ALA A 341 10.58 16.68 -14.16
C ALA A 341 11.66 17.42 -13.33
N LEU A 342 11.29 18.15 -12.27
CA LEU A 342 12.25 18.54 -11.25
C LEU A 342 12.80 17.29 -10.56
N ASN A 343 14.09 17.31 -10.18
CA ASN A 343 14.75 16.14 -9.60
C ASN A 343 14.33 15.92 -8.14
N GLY A 344 13.09 15.50 -7.95
CA GLY A 344 12.50 15.15 -6.66
C GLY A 344 11.63 13.90 -6.77
N ASN A 345 11.74 13.03 -5.78
CA ASN A 345 10.97 11.80 -5.64
C ASN A 345 10.86 11.42 -4.17
N ASP A 346 9.66 11.44 -3.61
CA ASP A 346 9.45 11.13 -2.20
C ASP A 346 9.45 9.61 -1.94
N ASP A 347 9.31 8.78 -2.99
CA ASP A 347 9.44 7.32 -2.91
C ASP A 347 10.91 6.84 -2.93
N ASP A 348 11.87 7.77 -3.12
CA ASP A 348 13.30 7.49 -3.17
C ASP A 348 14.04 8.37 -2.14
N GLU A 349 14.49 7.77 -1.05
CA GLU A 349 15.22 8.45 0.02
C GLU A 349 16.54 9.10 -0.46
N SER A 350 17.11 8.59 -1.55
CA SER A 350 18.34 9.16 -2.15
C SER A 350 18.08 10.35 -3.08
N SER A 351 16.81 10.63 -3.40
CA SER A 351 16.44 11.73 -4.29
C SER A 351 16.77 13.09 -3.67
N PRO A 352 17.49 13.99 -4.38
CA PRO A 352 17.78 15.32 -3.86
C PRO A 352 16.56 16.12 -3.44
N GLY A 353 15.45 15.94 -4.13
CA GLY A 353 14.19 16.62 -3.85
C GLY A 353 13.19 15.82 -3.02
N ASN A 354 13.64 14.78 -2.31
CA ASN A 354 12.81 14.09 -1.31
C ASN A 354 12.32 15.06 -0.24
N GLU A 355 11.09 14.95 0.21
CA GLU A 355 10.46 15.88 1.17
C GLU A 355 11.21 15.97 2.51
N GLU A 356 11.88 14.90 2.94
CA GLU A 356 12.68 14.89 4.17
C GLU A 356 13.90 15.83 4.07
N ASN A 357 14.41 16.09 2.87
CA ASN A 357 15.47 17.07 2.64
C ASN A 357 14.92 18.51 2.63
N MET A 358 13.63 18.70 2.36
CA MET A 358 12.97 20.00 2.37
C MET A 358 12.69 20.51 3.80
N TYR A 359 12.15 19.65 4.64
CA TYR A 359 11.64 20.03 5.97
C TYR A 359 12.65 20.78 6.86
N PRO A 360 13.94 20.44 6.94
CA PRO A 360 14.90 21.16 7.75
C PRO A 360 15.36 22.51 7.15
N THR A 361 14.96 22.84 5.91
CA THR A 361 15.39 24.08 5.25
C THR A 361 14.59 25.29 5.74
N ALA A 362 15.22 26.46 5.68
CA ALA A 362 14.58 27.72 6.05
C ALA A 362 13.60 28.25 5.00
N ASP A 363 13.65 27.75 3.77
CA ASP A 363 12.80 28.17 2.65
C ASP A 363 12.47 26.99 1.75
N TRP A 364 11.23 26.49 1.90
CA TRP A 364 10.77 25.31 1.16
C TRP A 364 10.54 25.58 -0.34
N VAL A 365 10.12 26.80 -0.68
CA VAL A 365 9.94 27.20 -2.08
C VAL A 365 11.30 27.32 -2.77
N LYS A 366 12.26 27.97 -2.11
CA LYS A 366 13.64 28.05 -2.60
C LYS A 366 14.25 26.67 -2.76
N PHE A 367 14.08 25.77 -1.77
CA PHE A 367 14.52 24.38 -1.87
C PHE A 367 14.01 23.73 -3.16
N ALA A 368 12.70 23.81 -3.41
CA ALA A 368 12.06 23.19 -4.57
C ALA A 368 12.53 23.80 -5.90
N LEU A 369 12.67 25.14 -5.96
CA LEU A 369 13.11 25.86 -7.16
C LEU A 369 14.63 25.75 -7.41
N ASP A 370 15.43 25.47 -6.40
CA ASP A 370 16.87 25.22 -6.53
C ASP A 370 17.19 23.82 -7.10
N LEU A 371 16.25 22.86 -7.08
CA LEU A 371 16.48 21.53 -7.62
C LEU A 371 16.82 21.55 -9.11
N PRO A 372 17.75 20.73 -9.60
CA PRO A 372 17.97 20.57 -11.03
C PRO A 372 16.79 19.89 -11.71
N MET A 373 16.72 19.97 -13.03
CA MET A 373 15.85 19.11 -13.83
C MET A 373 16.44 17.69 -13.91
N ASP A 374 15.62 16.67 -13.89
CA ASP A 374 16.04 15.29 -14.18
C ASP A 374 15.99 15.07 -15.69
N ASP A 375 17.16 14.84 -16.31
CA ASP A 375 17.27 14.69 -17.76
C ASP A 375 16.62 13.41 -18.31
N ARG A 376 16.34 12.44 -17.45
CA ARG A 376 15.63 11.20 -17.81
C ARG A 376 14.12 11.36 -17.88
N ARG A 377 13.57 12.51 -17.46
CA ARG A 377 12.14 12.78 -17.37
C ARG A 377 11.72 13.90 -18.28
N GLU A 378 10.53 13.80 -18.85
CA GLU A 378 9.91 14.85 -19.65
C GLU A 378 8.83 15.56 -18.85
N VAL A 379 8.82 16.91 -18.93
CA VAL A 379 7.77 17.74 -18.30
C VAL A 379 6.41 17.38 -18.86
N GLY A 380 5.47 17.08 -17.98
CA GLY A 380 4.10 16.72 -18.33
C GLY A 380 3.89 15.26 -18.76
N LYS A 381 4.95 14.43 -18.80
CA LYS A 381 4.85 13.03 -19.28
C LYS A 381 5.29 11.98 -18.26
N THR A 382 6.27 12.28 -17.43
CA THR A 382 6.83 11.31 -16.49
C THR A 382 6.31 11.61 -15.08
N TRP A 383 5.49 10.73 -14.55
CA TRP A 383 4.95 10.86 -13.21
C TRP A 383 6.00 10.54 -12.14
N ASN A 384 5.96 11.31 -11.05
CA ASN A 384 6.88 11.16 -9.93
C ASN A 384 6.32 11.85 -8.70
N TYR A 385 6.12 11.13 -7.60
CA TYR A 385 5.55 11.73 -6.39
C TYR A 385 6.49 12.78 -5.82
N PHE A 386 6.05 14.03 -5.76
CA PHE A 386 6.91 15.17 -5.48
C PHE A 386 6.21 16.24 -4.63
N THR A 387 6.35 16.15 -3.33
CA THR A 387 5.70 17.03 -2.33
C THR A 387 6.14 18.48 -2.46
N ALA A 388 7.45 18.75 -2.67
CA ALA A 388 7.96 20.10 -2.80
C ALA A 388 7.35 20.85 -4.01
N GLY A 389 6.93 20.14 -5.04
CA GLY A 389 6.17 20.73 -6.16
C GLY A 389 4.82 21.28 -5.75
N VAL A 390 4.18 20.68 -4.77
CA VAL A 390 2.89 21.17 -4.25
C VAL A 390 3.08 22.38 -3.34
N VAL A 391 4.22 22.49 -2.66
CA VAL A 391 4.60 23.72 -1.93
C VAL A 391 4.73 24.92 -2.89
N ILE A 392 5.32 24.71 -4.08
CA ILE A 392 5.35 25.76 -5.13
C ILE A 392 3.92 26.18 -5.51
N LEU A 393 2.99 25.24 -5.70
CA LEU A 393 1.57 25.58 -5.99
C LEU A 393 0.95 26.42 -4.89
N GLY A 394 1.23 26.11 -3.61
CA GLY A 394 0.75 26.89 -2.46
C GLY A 394 1.26 28.33 -2.49
N ASP A 395 2.55 28.53 -2.74
CA ASP A 395 3.16 29.85 -2.84
C ASP A 395 2.63 30.66 -4.07
N VAL A 396 2.42 29.99 -5.20
CA VAL A 396 1.78 30.61 -6.37
C VAL A 396 0.38 31.11 -6.04
N ILE A 397 -0.44 30.31 -5.36
CA ILE A 397 -1.78 30.72 -4.95
C ILE A 397 -1.65 31.91 -3.98
N ASP A 398 -0.81 31.79 -2.94
CA ASP A 398 -0.65 32.82 -1.90
C ASP A 398 -0.34 34.20 -2.50
N LYS A 399 0.58 34.25 -3.46
CA LYS A 399 0.98 35.48 -4.15
C LYS A 399 -0.05 36.03 -5.13
N SER A 400 -0.91 35.17 -5.66
CA SER A 400 -1.85 35.54 -6.72
C SER A 400 -3.20 36.00 -6.19
N VAL A 401 -3.60 35.58 -4.99
CA VAL A 401 -4.95 35.83 -4.48
C VAL A 401 -5.00 36.94 -3.42
N PRO A 402 -6.11 37.69 -3.28
CA PRO A 402 -6.18 38.76 -2.32
C PRO A 402 -6.20 38.24 -0.87
N GLY A 403 -5.22 38.70 -0.10
CA GLY A 403 -5.06 38.41 1.34
C GLY A 403 -4.31 37.14 1.65
N GLY A 404 -3.73 36.49 0.63
CA GLY A 404 -2.94 35.27 0.75
C GLY A 404 -3.80 34.00 0.87
N LEU A 405 -3.12 32.86 0.79
CA LEU A 405 -3.73 31.54 0.71
C LEU A 405 -4.67 31.22 1.88
N GLU A 406 -4.27 31.54 3.12
CA GLU A 406 -5.08 31.22 4.31
C GLU A 406 -6.46 31.90 4.27
N LYS A 407 -6.47 33.23 4.12
CA LYS A 407 -7.72 34.00 4.09
C LYS A 407 -8.56 33.69 2.85
N TYR A 408 -7.89 33.34 1.76
CA TYR A 408 -8.56 32.96 0.53
C TYR A 408 -9.26 31.61 0.70
N ALA A 409 -8.57 30.62 1.23
CA ALA A 409 -9.12 29.29 1.53
C ALA A 409 -10.30 29.39 2.50
N ASP A 410 -10.18 30.19 3.55
CA ASP A 410 -11.26 30.40 4.51
C ASP A 410 -12.51 30.94 3.83
N ARG A 411 -12.40 32.03 3.07
CA ARG A 411 -13.54 32.69 2.42
C ARG A 411 -14.15 31.89 1.26
N LYS A 412 -13.31 31.22 0.48
CA LYS A 412 -13.72 30.64 -0.81
C LYS A 412 -14.01 29.15 -0.75
N LEU A 413 -13.48 28.46 0.26
CA LEU A 413 -13.67 27.01 0.39
C LEU A 413 -14.29 26.64 1.75
N PHE A 414 -13.68 27.04 2.85
CA PHE A 414 -14.09 26.54 4.16
C PHE A 414 -15.41 27.11 4.64
N GLN A 415 -15.58 28.44 4.65
CA GLN A 415 -16.83 29.06 5.06
C GLN A 415 -18.03 28.63 4.20
N PRO A 416 -17.96 28.58 2.87
CA PRO A 416 -19.08 28.09 2.05
C PRO A 416 -19.45 26.63 2.36
N LEU A 417 -18.49 25.78 2.77
CA LEU A 417 -18.74 24.41 3.20
C LEU A 417 -19.19 24.29 4.66
N GLY A 418 -19.23 25.41 5.39
CA GLY A 418 -19.50 25.41 6.84
C GLY A 418 -18.41 24.68 7.62
N ILE A 419 -17.16 24.77 7.17
CA ILE A 419 -15.99 24.31 7.89
C ILE A 419 -15.50 25.47 8.74
N THR A 420 -15.77 25.41 10.05
CA THR A 420 -15.49 26.51 10.99
C THR A 420 -14.34 26.19 11.94
N ARG A 421 -13.90 24.94 11.98
CA ARG A 421 -12.86 24.47 12.86
C ARG A 421 -11.84 23.67 12.08
N TYR A 422 -10.67 24.27 11.89
CA TYR A 422 -9.52 23.64 11.26
C TYR A 422 -8.24 24.18 11.86
N GLU A 423 -7.15 23.47 11.68
CA GLU A 423 -5.78 23.88 12.03
C GLU A 423 -4.92 23.76 10.79
N TRP A 424 -4.07 24.75 10.53
CA TRP A 424 -3.15 24.70 9.41
C TRP A 424 -1.71 24.89 9.91
N GLN A 425 -0.79 24.03 9.46
CA GLN A 425 0.63 24.21 9.64
C GLN A 425 1.16 25.17 8.57
N PHE A 426 2.19 25.92 8.93
CA PHE A 426 2.79 26.92 8.04
C PHE A 426 4.19 26.50 7.64
N THR A 427 4.60 26.87 6.41
CA THR A 427 5.98 26.84 5.98
C THR A 427 6.82 27.83 6.81
N PRO A 428 8.16 27.76 6.80
CA PRO A 428 9.00 28.78 7.43
C PRO A 428 8.69 30.21 6.97
N GLN A 429 8.18 30.40 5.72
CA GLN A 429 7.78 31.70 5.15
C GLN A 429 6.38 32.14 5.59
N LYS A 430 5.73 31.44 6.53
CA LYS A 430 4.38 31.76 7.02
C LYS A 430 3.26 31.62 5.98
N VAL A 431 3.48 30.85 4.94
CA VAL A 431 2.44 30.42 4.00
C VAL A 431 1.85 29.10 4.50
N PRO A 432 0.51 28.89 4.45
CA PRO A 432 -0.10 27.61 4.80
C PRO A 432 0.50 26.47 3.97
N SER A 433 0.90 25.38 4.64
CA SER A 433 1.50 24.24 3.95
C SER A 433 0.46 23.48 3.14
N THR A 434 0.58 23.53 1.83
CA THR A 434 -0.26 22.77 0.88
C THR A 434 0.22 21.33 0.72
N ALA A 435 1.38 20.99 1.27
CA ALA A 435 1.93 19.63 1.20
C ALA A 435 1.16 18.61 2.06
N GLY A 436 0.38 19.09 3.07
CA GLY A 436 -0.37 18.20 3.94
C GLY A 436 -0.54 18.73 5.38
N GLY A 437 -0.34 20.01 5.60
CA GLY A 437 -0.36 20.61 6.94
C GLY A 437 -1.74 20.94 7.51
N LEU A 438 -2.83 20.51 6.89
CA LEU A 438 -4.20 20.83 7.29
C LEU A 438 -4.77 19.74 8.22
N ARG A 439 -5.52 20.14 9.26
CA ARG A 439 -6.25 19.24 10.15
C ARG A 439 -7.74 19.59 10.15
N LEU A 440 -8.59 18.59 9.94
CA LEU A 440 -10.03 18.72 9.79
C LEU A 440 -10.78 17.58 10.50
N SER A 441 -12.07 17.78 10.79
CA SER A 441 -12.94 16.69 11.22
C SER A 441 -13.21 15.69 10.07
N ALA A 442 -13.54 14.44 10.41
CA ALA A 442 -13.91 13.45 9.40
C ALA A 442 -15.13 13.86 8.56
N LEU A 443 -16.08 14.59 9.16
CA LEU A 443 -17.23 15.14 8.44
C LEU A 443 -16.83 16.25 7.48
N ASP A 444 -15.80 17.04 7.78
CA ASP A 444 -15.29 18.07 6.88
C ASP A 444 -14.51 17.48 5.71
N PHE A 445 -13.76 16.38 5.92
CA PHE A 445 -13.26 15.55 4.81
C PHE A 445 -14.40 15.12 3.88
N ALA A 446 -15.53 14.68 4.47
CA ALA A 446 -16.68 14.24 3.69
C ALA A 446 -17.34 15.38 2.92
N LYS A 447 -17.42 16.60 3.49
CA LYS A 447 -17.91 17.82 2.77
C LYS A 447 -17.06 18.10 1.54
N PHE A 448 -15.74 18.03 1.68
CA PHE A 448 -14.81 18.21 0.57
C PHE A 448 -15.02 17.15 -0.53
N GLY A 449 -15.11 15.89 -0.15
CA GLY A 449 -15.40 14.80 -1.11
C GLY A 449 -16.75 14.98 -1.81
N GLN A 450 -17.80 15.39 -1.06
CA GLN A 450 -19.13 15.63 -1.62
C GLN A 450 -19.18 16.86 -2.53
N LEU A 451 -18.38 17.89 -2.24
CA LEU A 451 -18.22 19.05 -3.13
C LEU A 451 -17.74 18.59 -4.53
N TYR A 452 -16.72 17.75 -4.58
CA TYR A 452 -16.24 17.16 -5.83
C TYR A 452 -17.27 16.24 -6.49
N LYS A 453 -17.97 15.41 -5.69
CA LYS A 453 -19.05 14.55 -6.20
C LYS A 453 -20.18 15.34 -6.86
N ASN A 454 -20.43 16.55 -6.39
CA ASN A 454 -21.44 17.47 -6.91
C ASN A 454 -20.92 18.35 -8.08
N GLY A 455 -19.77 18.03 -8.68
CA GLY A 455 -19.19 18.85 -9.75
C GLY A 455 -18.75 20.23 -9.31
N GLY A 456 -18.30 20.38 -8.07
CA GLY A 456 -17.85 21.64 -7.48
C GLY A 456 -18.97 22.52 -6.90
N ARG A 457 -20.19 22.01 -6.79
CA ARG A 457 -21.33 22.71 -6.22
C ARG A 457 -21.60 22.34 -4.77
N TRP A 458 -21.95 23.36 -3.97
CA TRP A 458 -22.44 23.18 -2.60
C TRP A 458 -23.69 24.03 -2.39
N GLY A 459 -24.82 23.37 -2.14
CA GLY A 459 -26.11 24.03 -2.21
C GLY A 459 -26.37 24.65 -3.60
N ALA A 460 -26.70 25.94 -3.64
CA ALA A 460 -26.92 26.69 -4.88
C ALA A 460 -25.61 27.24 -5.50
N SER A 461 -24.51 27.25 -4.75
CA SER A 461 -23.28 27.93 -5.16
C SER A 461 -22.32 26.98 -5.90
N GLN A 462 -21.70 27.46 -7.00
CA GLN A 462 -20.55 26.85 -7.63
C GLN A 462 -19.31 27.34 -6.90
N ILE A 463 -18.61 26.46 -6.19
CA ILE A 463 -17.40 26.76 -5.40
C ILE A 463 -16.17 26.49 -6.25
N ILE A 464 -16.05 25.28 -6.80
CA ILE A 464 -14.98 24.91 -7.72
C ILE A 464 -15.57 24.89 -9.14
N PRO A 465 -14.94 25.50 -10.14
CA PRO A 465 -15.43 25.43 -11.52
C PRO A 465 -15.65 23.97 -11.97
N SER A 466 -16.76 23.72 -12.66
CA SER A 466 -17.15 22.35 -13.05
C SER A 466 -16.15 21.72 -14.03
N ASP A 467 -15.57 22.51 -14.91
CA ASP A 467 -14.51 22.07 -15.82
C ASP A 467 -13.21 21.70 -15.08
N TRP A 468 -12.89 22.41 -13.98
CA TRP A 468 -11.78 22.04 -13.12
C TRP A 468 -11.99 20.69 -12.44
N VAL A 469 -13.21 20.44 -11.93
CA VAL A 469 -13.57 19.14 -11.36
C VAL A 469 -13.47 18.04 -12.43
N ALA A 470 -13.94 18.30 -13.64
CA ALA A 470 -13.82 17.35 -14.75
C ALA A 470 -12.37 17.05 -15.11
N LYS A 471 -11.48 18.06 -15.16
CA LYS A 471 -10.04 17.88 -15.36
C LYS A 471 -9.40 17.12 -14.19
N THR A 472 -9.79 17.42 -12.95
CA THR A 472 -9.30 16.73 -11.75
C THR A 472 -9.64 15.24 -11.77
N PHE A 473 -10.85 14.89 -12.20
CA PHE A 473 -11.36 13.51 -12.26
C PHE A 473 -11.20 12.88 -13.66
N SER A 474 -10.22 13.32 -14.41
CA SER A 474 -9.77 12.66 -15.62
C SER A 474 -8.38 12.03 -15.42
N LYS A 475 -8.09 11.00 -16.21
CA LYS A 475 -6.78 10.34 -16.22
C LYS A 475 -5.78 11.23 -16.97
N GLN A 476 -5.11 12.13 -16.26
CA GLN A 476 -4.16 13.07 -16.85
C GLN A 476 -2.82 12.40 -17.17
N ILE A 477 -2.39 11.45 -16.33
CA ILE A 477 -1.15 10.71 -16.49
C ILE A 477 -1.29 9.31 -15.89
N ASP A 478 -0.71 8.32 -16.55
CA ASP A 478 -0.67 6.95 -16.05
C ASP A 478 0.37 6.79 -14.94
N LEU A 479 0.06 5.97 -13.95
CA LEU A 479 0.97 5.66 -12.85
C LEU A 479 1.94 4.54 -13.25
N PRO A 480 3.20 4.61 -12.82
CA PRO A 480 4.23 3.62 -13.19
C PRO A 480 4.15 2.32 -12.36
N TYR A 481 3.03 2.04 -11.72
CA TYR A 481 2.87 0.86 -10.87
C TYR A 481 2.34 -0.34 -11.66
N GLU A 482 2.77 -1.55 -11.30
CA GLU A 482 2.25 -2.79 -11.91
C GLU A 482 0.74 -2.95 -11.76
N SER A 483 0.16 -2.43 -10.70
CA SER A 483 -1.29 -2.41 -10.47
C SER A 483 -2.04 -1.46 -11.41
N GLY A 484 -1.30 -0.68 -12.22
CA GLY A 484 -1.88 0.36 -13.06
C GLY A 484 -2.43 1.53 -12.22
N GLY A 485 -3.34 2.28 -12.83
CA GLY A 485 -3.98 3.45 -12.24
C GLY A 485 -3.58 4.71 -12.98
N ALA A 486 -4.23 5.81 -12.63
CA ALA A 486 -3.95 7.12 -13.21
C ALA A 486 -3.98 8.21 -12.13
N TYR A 487 -3.44 9.36 -12.48
CA TYR A 487 -3.40 10.54 -11.63
C TYR A 487 -4.09 11.71 -12.35
N GLY A 488 -4.90 12.43 -11.59
CA GLY A 488 -5.52 13.68 -12.04
C GLY A 488 -4.80 14.89 -11.44
N TYR A 489 -5.54 15.96 -11.14
CA TYR A 489 -4.97 17.12 -10.44
C TYR A 489 -4.93 16.89 -8.94
N LEU A 490 -3.84 16.29 -8.45
CA LEU A 490 -3.60 15.88 -7.07
C LEU A 490 -4.67 14.90 -6.52
N PHE A 491 -5.22 14.08 -7.41
CA PHE A 491 -6.10 12.96 -7.10
C PHE A 491 -5.63 11.71 -7.82
N TRP A 492 -5.71 10.62 -7.12
CA TRP A 492 -5.46 9.27 -7.62
C TRP A 492 -6.73 8.67 -8.22
N ASN A 493 -6.57 7.72 -9.14
CA ASN A 493 -7.67 6.93 -9.68
C ASN A 493 -7.45 5.45 -9.37
N THR A 494 -8.51 4.74 -9.01
CA THR A 494 -8.49 3.29 -8.75
C THR A 494 -9.85 2.67 -9.09
N THR A 495 -9.85 1.35 -9.20
CA THR A 495 -11.06 0.55 -9.37
C THR A 495 -11.11 -0.51 -8.28
N PHE A 496 -12.19 -0.56 -7.52
CA PHE A 496 -12.47 -1.59 -6.53
C PHE A 496 -13.35 -2.67 -7.13
N SER A 497 -13.21 -3.90 -6.62
CA SER A 497 -14.08 -5.02 -6.96
C SER A 497 -14.84 -5.50 -5.72
N ALA A 498 -16.17 -5.54 -5.83
CA ALA A 498 -17.01 -6.06 -4.76
C ALA A 498 -18.28 -6.70 -5.33
N GLY A 499 -18.63 -7.89 -4.85
CA GLY A 499 -19.83 -8.60 -5.30
C GLY A 499 -19.90 -8.85 -6.81
N GLY A 500 -18.76 -9.06 -7.47
CA GLY A 500 -18.66 -9.25 -8.93
C GLY A 500 -18.84 -7.97 -9.76
N LYS A 501 -18.92 -6.80 -9.12
CA LYS A 501 -19.04 -5.49 -9.77
C LYS A 501 -17.75 -4.69 -9.59
N SER A 502 -17.46 -3.81 -10.56
CA SER A 502 -16.34 -2.86 -10.51
C SER A 502 -16.83 -1.47 -10.16
N PHE A 503 -16.07 -0.73 -9.34
CA PHE A 503 -16.39 0.59 -8.85
C PHE A 503 -15.20 1.51 -9.04
N GLU A 504 -15.26 2.38 -10.05
CA GLU A 504 -14.20 3.38 -10.30
C GLU A 504 -14.34 4.54 -9.29
N ALA A 505 -13.22 4.92 -8.69
CA ALA A 505 -13.15 6.05 -7.77
C ALA A 505 -11.91 6.91 -8.02
N PHE A 506 -12.08 8.23 -7.89
CA PHE A 506 -10.98 9.15 -7.66
C PHE A 506 -10.82 9.36 -6.17
N TYR A 507 -9.58 9.46 -5.70
CA TYR A 507 -9.35 9.56 -4.27
C TYR A 507 -8.16 10.43 -3.90
N ALA A 508 -8.30 11.13 -2.79
CA ALA A 508 -7.21 11.75 -2.07
C ALA A 508 -6.66 10.77 -1.04
N THR A 509 -5.34 10.77 -0.83
CA THR A 509 -4.69 9.87 0.11
C THR A 509 -3.61 10.56 0.91
N GLY A 510 -3.44 10.18 2.17
CA GLY A 510 -2.40 10.68 3.07
C GLY A 510 -1.76 9.56 3.88
N ASN A 511 -0.50 9.78 4.27
CA ASN A 511 0.21 8.92 5.18
C ASN A 511 -0.66 8.63 6.43
N GLY A 512 -0.55 7.43 6.97
CA GLY A 512 -1.39 6.97 8.08
C GLY A 512 -2.69 6.30 7.64
N GLY A 513 -3.04 6.32 6.33
CA GLY A 513 -4.23 5.67 5.80
C GLY A 513 -5.44 6.59 5.64
N ASN A 514 -5.24 7.91 5.71
CA ASN A 514 -6.30 8.90 5.48
C ASN A 514 -6.74 8.88 4.01
N LYS A 515 -8.05 8.79 3.77
CA LYS A 515 -8.63 8.66 2.42
C LYS A 515 -9.93 9.44 2.29
N ILE A 516 -10.13 10.05 1.12
CA ILE A 516 -11.44 10.52 0.62
C ILE A 516 -11.64 9.84 -0.72
N PHE A 517 -12.57 8.91 -0.81
CA PHE A 517 -12.96 8.26 -2.06
C PHE A 517 -14.21 8.91 -2.63
N VAL A 518 -14.17 9.32 -3.87
CA VAL A 518 -15.31 9.87 -4.63
C VAL A 518 -15.60 8.95 -5.80
N PHE A 519 -16.68 8.21 -5.73
CA PHE A 519 -17.02 7.22 -6.76
C PHE A 519 -17.61 7.89 -8.01
N LYS A 520 -17.14 7.45 -9.18
CA LYS A 520 -17.54 8.05 -10.47
C LYS A 520 -19.02 7.81 -10.77
N ASP A 521 -19.42 6.56 -10.84
CA ASP A 521 -20.74 6.13 -11.32
C ASP A 521 -21.72 5.80 -10.17
N GLN A 522 -21.32 6.05 -8.92
CA GLN A 522 -22.15 5.86 -7.75
C GLN A 522 -22.31 7.18 -7.00
N PRO A 523 -23.51 7.50 -6.47
CA PRO A 523 -23.71 8.68 -5.63
C PRO A 523 -23.13 8.45 -4.22
N LEU A 524 -21.83 8.17 -4.16
CA LEU A 524 -21.13 7.68 -2.99
C LEU A 524 -19.82 8.44 -2.76
N VAL A 525 -19.61 8.87 -1.51
CA VAL A 525 -18.33 9.35 -0.99
C VAL A 525 -18.02 8.58 0.28
N VAL A 526 -16.77 8.13 0.43
CA VAL A 526 -16.32 7.42 1.62
C VAL A 526 -15.06 8.08 2.16
N VAL A 527 -15.06 8.35 3.45
CA VAL A 527 -13.90 8.84 4.19
C VAL A 527 -13.44 7.77 5.17
N ILE A 528 -12.15 7.50 5.16
CA ILE A 528 -11.48 6.70 6.19
C ILE A 528 -10.37 7.57 6.75
N THR A 529 -10.34 7.77 8.08
CA THR A 529 -9.22 8.40 8.75
C THR A 529 -8.51 7.38 9.65
N ALA A 530 -7.19 7.50 9.72
CA ALA A 530 -6.36 6.61 10.52
C ALA A 530 -5.07 7.31 10.96
N THR A 531 -4.40 6.74 11.95
CA THR A 531 -3.13 7.24 12.52
C THR A 531 -1.96 6.27 12.30
N ALA A 532 -2.09 5.34 11.36
CA ALA A 532 -1.07 4.34 11.01
C ALA A 532 0.11 4.96 10.22
N TYR A 533 0.69 6.04 10.77
CA TYR A 533 1.77 6.79 10.10
C TYR A 533 2.99 5.92 9.88
N ASN A 534 3.53 5.98 8.65
CA ASN A 534 4.69 5.20 8.21
C ASN A 534 4.52 3.68 8.37
N ARG A 535 3.26 3.20 8.41
CA ARG A 535 2.97 1.77 8.51
C ARG A 535 2.59 1.19 7.14
N PRO A 536 3.22 0.11 6.71
CA PRO A 536 2.97 -0.46 5.38
C PRO A 536 1.55 -1.03 5.22
N TYR A 537 0.85 -1.32 6.31
CA TYR A 537 -0.57 -1.75 6.27
C TYR A 537 -1.57 -0.60 6.13
N ALA A 538 -1.14 0.66 6.29
CA ALA A 538 -2.05 1.82 6.33
C ALA A 538 -2.94 1.93 5.08
N HIS A 539 -2.36 1.84 3.90
CA HIS A 539 -3.11 1.94 2.64
C HIS A 539 -3.80 0.63 2.24
N PRO A 540 -3.16 -0.55 2.33
CA PRO A 540 -3.82 -1.81 2.01
C PRO A 540 -5.07 -2.10 2.84
N GLN A 541 -5.08 -1.78 4.14
CA GLN A 541 -6.26 -2.01 4.97
C GLN A 541 -7.46 -1.14 4.56
N ALA A 542 -7.23 0.11 4.11
CA ALA A 542 -8.31 0.96 3.62
C ALA A 542 -8.98 0.38 2.37
N ALA A 543 -8.20 -0.19 1.45
CA ALA A 543 -8.74 -0.89 0.28
C ALA A 543 -9.56 -2.13 0.68
N LYS A 544 -9.06 -2.94 1.61
CA LYS A 544 -9.79 -4.12 2.12
C LYS A 544 -11.08 -3.75 2.85
N ILE A 545 -11.08 -2.68 3.64
CA ILE A 545 -12.29 -2.15 4.29
C ILE A 545 -13.32 -1.79 3.21
N MET A 546 -12.87 -1.11 2.15
CA MET A 546 -13.74 -0.72 1.05
C MET A 546 -14.37 -1.94 0.37
N GLU A 547 -13.55 -2.91 -0.07
CA GLU A 547 -13.99 -4.05 -0.86
C GLU A 547 -14.81 -5.09 -0.08
N LYS A 548 -14.41 -5.35 1.18
CA LYS A 548 -15.04 -6.41 1.99
C LYS A 548 -16.26 -5.95 2.77
N TYR A 549 -16.33 -4.65 3.12
CA TYR A 549 -17.36 -4.16 4.05
C TYR A 549 -18.17 -3.01 3.49
N ILE A 550 -17.53 -1.89 3.08
CA ILE A 550 -18.27 -0.68 2.73
C ILE A 550 -19.07 -0.87 1.44
N LEU A 551 -18.42 -1.26 0.33
CA LEU A 551 -19.11 -1.45 -0.95
C LEU A 551 -20.19 -2.53 -0.88
N PRO A 552 -19.95 -3.71 -0.28
CA PRO A 552 -21.02 -4.70 -0.07
C PRO A 552 -22.17 -4.18 0.78
N ALA A 553 -21.88 -3.38 1.82
CA ALA A 553 -22.92 -2.87 2.70
C ALA A 553 -23.83 -1.85 2.01
N VAL A 554 -23.27 -0.96 1.17
CA VAL A 554 -24.02 0.16 0.56
C VAL A 554 -24.53 -0.13 -0.84
N SER A 555 -24.18 -1.28 -1.41
CA SER A 555 -24.64 -1.76 -2.72
C SER A 555 -25.24 -3.16 -2.58
N PRO A 556 -26.30 -3.33 -1.78
CA PRO A 556 -26.93 -4.63 -1.64
C PRO A 556 -27.38 -5.15 -3.01
N LYS A 557 -27.42 -6.49 -3.14
CA LYS A 557 -27.78 -7.22 -4.37
C LYS A 557 -29.14 -6.81 -4.92
#